data_969990689d1e4a5668600b9635239e60
#
_entry.id   969990689d1e4a5668600b9635239e60
#
_cell.length_a   1.000
_cell.length_b   1.000
_cell.length_c   1.000
_cell.angle_alpha   90.00
_cell.angle_beta   90.00
_cell.angle_gamma   90.00
#
_symmetry.space_group_name_H-M   'P 1'
#
loop_
_entity.id
_entity.type
_entity.pdbx_description
1 polymer ?
#
loop_
_entity_poly.entity_id
_entity_poly.type
_entity_poly.pdbx_seq_one_letter_code
_entity_poly.pdbx_strand_id
1 'polypeptide(L)'
;NLVWVLLIILIGYCEYMNFSKCMFFPPCDRDSLAAFDTLGFVAAQDHTYMRMSLFDADYNPSIHRAGGSIAYAPFVQMSYAYVYILGAETSKSIPALMYLFFVIAFYGILRRNTGKTVAALSTLFMMMAPEMLAFSSLSTTNVMQAIFAGLGIAYTASWLRSRNDDEL
;
A
#
# COMPACT_ATOMS: atom_id res chain seq x y z
N ASN A 1 -21.33 -6.61 -22.39
CA ASN A 1 -20.78 -7.88 -21.95
C ASN A 1 -21.05 -8.02 -20.43
N LEU A 2 -22.10 -8.75 -20.07
CA LEU A 2 -22.57 -8.91 -18.69
C LEU A 2 -21.46 -9.45 -17.76
N VAL A 3 -20.68 -10.41 -18.23
CA VAL A 3 -19.57 -11.01 -17.46
C VAL A 3 -18.56 -9.96 -17.03
N TRP A 4 -18.17 -9.06 -17.92
CA TRP A 4 -17.24 -7.99 -17.57
C TRP A 4 -17.83 -7.05 -16.51
N VAL A 5 -19.11 -6.69 -16.62
CA VAL A 5 -19.80 -5.83 -15.63
C VAL A 5 -19.79 -6.50 -14.25
N LEU A 6 -20.12 -7.80 -14.18
CA LEU A 6 -20.11 -8.57 -12.94
C LEU A 6 -18.70 -8.62 -12.31
N LEU A 7 -17.66 -8.81 -13.13
CA LEU A 7 -16.27 -8.80 -12.65
C LEU A 7 -15.86 -7.44 -12.07
N ILE A 8 -16.24 -6.33 -12.72
CA ILE A 8 -15.96 -4.98 -12.20
C ILE A 8 -16.70 -4.72 -10.88
N ILE A 9 -17.96 -5.15 -10.77
CA ILE A 9 -18.72 -5.05 -9.51
C ILE A 9 -18.02 -5.86 -8.40
N LEU A 10 -17.54 -7.06 -8.70
CA LEU A 10 -16.85 -7.91 -7.72
C LEU A 10 -15.49 -7.32 -7.32
N ILE A 11 -14.71 -6.76 -8.25
CA ILE A 11 -13.49 -6.01 -7.95
C ILE A 11 -13.80 -4.82 -7.03
N GLY A 12 -14.83 -4.04 -7.35
CA GLY A 12 -15.26 -2.92 -6.52
C GLY A 12 -15.69 -3.35 -5.11
N TYR A 13 -16.37 -4.49 -4.99
CA TYR A 13 -16.74 -5.06 -3.70
C TYR A 13 -15.51 -5.51 -2.88
N CYS A 14 -14.55 -6.19 -3.51
CA CYS A 14 -13.29 -6.58 -2.84
C CYS A 14 -12.51 -5.33 -2.36
N GLU A 15 -12.48 -4.27 -3.17
CA GLU A 15 -11.82 -3.02 -2.81
C GLU A 15 -12.54 -2.32 -1.65
N TYR A 16 -13.87 -2.27 -1.69
CA TYR A 16 -14.68 -1.75 -0.59
C TYR A 16 -14.39 -2.50 0.73
N MET A 17 -14.31 -3.83 0.68
CA MET A 17 -14.00 -4.66 1.86
C MET A 17 -12.58 -4.40 2.36
N ASN A 18 -11.59 -4.24 1.45
CA ASN A 18 -10.22 -3.89 1.82
C ASN A 18 -10.15 -2.50 2.47
N PHE A 19 -10.81 -1.51 1.87
CA PHE A 19 -10.88 -0.15 2.43
C PHE A 19 -11.55 -0.14 3.81
N SER A 20 -12.66 -0.85 3.96
CA SER A 20 -13.37 -0.98 5.23
C SER A 20 -12.48 -1.62 6.30
N LYS A 21 -11.74 -2.68 5.94
CA LYS A 21 -10.75 -3.31 6.83
C LYS A 21 -9.65 -2.31 7.24
N CYS A 22 -9.18 -1.48 6.32
CA CYS A 22 -8.20 -0.44 6.64
C CYS A 22 -8.74 0.58 7.65
N MET A 23 -9.97 1.05 7.46
CA MET A 23 -10.52 2.15 8.26
C MET A 23 -11.06 1.72 9.62
N PHE A 24 -11.69 0.55 9.70
CA PHE A 24 -12.41 0.13 10.91
C PHE A 24 -11.63 -0.82 11.82
N PHE A 25 -10.59 -1.48 11.34
CA PHE A 25 -9.78 -2.36 12.17
C PHE A 25 -8.48 -1.66 12.58
N PRO A 26 -8.12 -1.71 13.87
CA PRO A 26 -6.86 -1.13 14.33
C PRO A 26 -5.66 -1.88 13.71
N PRO A 27 -4.48 -1.24 13.63
CA PRO A 27 -3.25 -1.96 13.32
C PRO A 27 -3.00 -3.00 14.42
N CYS A 28 -2.85 -4.26 14.03
CA CYS A 28 -2.68 -5.38 14.95
C CYS A 28 -1.46 -6.25 14.62
N ASP A 29 -0.81 -6.01 13.50
CA ASP A 29 0.38 -6.73 13.10
C ASP A 29 1.64 -6.15 13.76
N ARG A 30 2.61 -7.05 13.99
CA ARG A 30 3.86 -6.70 14.67
C ARG A 30 4.63 -5.60 13.97
N ASP A 31 4.75 -5.66 12.65
CA ASP A 31 5.58 -4.74 11.89
C ASP A 31 4.98 -3.32 11.88
N SER A 32 3.66 -3.20 11.78
CA SER A 32 2.99 -1.89 11.94
C SER A 32 3.23 -1.33 13.33
N LEU A 33 2.97 -2.12 14.37
CA LEU A 33 3.03 -1.67 15.76
C LEU A 33 4.46 -1.45 16.28
N ALA A 34 5.42 -2.28 15.84
CA ALA A 34 6.79 -2.23 16.31
C ALA A 34 7.69 -1.31 15.47
N ALA A 35 7.28 -0.96 14.25
CA ALA A 35 8.13 -0.22 13.33
C ALA A 35 7.37 0.86 12.55
N PHE A 36 6.74 0.50 11.45
CA PHE A 36 6.36 1.45 10.40
C PHE A 36 5.34 2.50 10.84
N ASP A 37 4.23 2.06 11.43
CA ASP A 37 3.17 2.96 11.89
C ASP A 37 3.63 3.76 13.11
N THR A 38 4.32 3.11 14.05
CA THR A 38 4.85 3.77 15.24
C THR A 38 5.87 4.84 14.91
N LEU A 39 6.81 4.57 13.99
CA LEU A 39 7.78 5.59 13.55
C LEU A 39 7.07 6.78 12.89
N GLY A 40 6.06 6.53 12.06
CA GLY A 40 5.25 7.59 11.46
C GLY A 40 4.52 8.42 12.51
N PHE A 41 3.91 7.77 13.49
CA PHE A 41 3.18 8.43 14.57
C PHE A 41 4.10 9.30 15.44
N VAL A 42 5.23 8.74 15.91
CA VAL A 42 6.18 9.49 16.77
C VAL A 42 6.84 10.63 15.99
N ALA A 43 7.22 10.40 14.72
CA ALA A 43 7.77 11.46 13.89
C ALA A 43 6.78 12.62 13.68
N ALA A 44 5.48 12.34 13.61
CA ALA A 44 4.45 13.36 13.53
C ALA A 44 4.30 14.14 14.85
N GLN A 45 4.38 13.46 16.00
CA GLN A 45 4.32 14.10 17.31
C GLN A 45 5.55 14.97 17.59
N ASP A 46 6.73 14.46 17.28
CA ASP A 46 8.01 15.13 17.57
C ASP A 46 8.38 16.16 16.49
N HIS A 47 7.62 16.23 15.39
CA HIS A 47 7.91 17.06 14.22
C HIS A 47 9.33 16.86 13.66
N THR A 48 9.91 15.68 13.86
CA THR A 48 11.24 15.30 13.41
C THR A 48 11.34 13.81 13.18
N TYR A 49 12.17 13.41 12.21
CA TYR A 49 12.50 12.00 11.96
C TYR A 49 13.90 11.63 12.47
N MET A 50 14.78 12.60 12.61
CA MET A 50 16.19 12.37 12.94
C MET A 50 16.46 12.25 14.45
N ARG A 51 15.58 12.83 15.27
CA ARG A 51 15.72 12.87 16.73
C ARG A 51 14.37 12.59 17.38
N MET A 52 13.80 11.43 17.06
CA MET A 52 12.52 11.03 17.65
C MET A 52 12.71 10.65 19.11
N SER A 53 11.76 11.06 19.95
CA SER A 53 11.70 10.69 21.38
C SER A 53 11.71 9.19 21.62
N LEU A 54 11.29 8.40 20.64
CA LEU A 54 11.33 6.94 20.65
C LEU A 54 12.72 6.36 20.98
N PHE A 55 13.79 7.09 20.66
CA PHE A 55 15.17 6.66 20.88
C PHE A 55 15.80 7.28 22.13
N ASP A 56 15.06 8.07 22.89
CA ASP A 56 15.54 8.63 24.15
C ASP A 56 15.55 7.56 25.25
N ALA A 57 16.51 7.67 26.17
CA ALA A 57 16.67 6.72 27.28
C ALA A 57 15.43 6.66 28.19
N ASP A 58 14.71 7.78 28.31
CA ASP A 58 13.55 7.92 29.17
C ASP A 58 12.21 7.55 28.44
N TYR A 59 12.30 7.07 27.21
CA TYR A 59 11.11 6.67 26.46
C TYR A 59 10.38 5.51 27.16
N ASN A 60 9.10 5.69 27.42
CA ASN A 60 8.29 4.68 28.09
C ASN A 60 7.42 3.89 27.10
N PRO A 61 7.81 2.69 26.70
CA PRO A 61 7.06 1.89 25.73
C PRO A 61 5.72 1.38 26.25
N SER A 62 5.43 1.47 27.57
CA SER A 62 4.13 1.09 28.12
C SER A 62 3.03 2.11 27.83
N ILE A 63 3.40 3.36 27.59
CA ILE A 63 2.48 4.45 27.25
C ILE A 63 2.37 4.59 25.74
N HIS A 64 3.43 4.24 25.02
CA HIS A 64 3.55 4.35 23.59
C HIS A 64 3.63 2.98 22.93
N ARG A 65 3.56 2.95 21.62
CA ARG A 65 3.78 1.73 20.84
C ARG A 65 5.21 1.26 21.00
N ALA A 66 5.46 -0.03 20.83
CA ALA A 66 6.81 -0.59 20.92
C ALA A 66 7.76 0.11 19.95
N GLY A 67 9.02 0.27 20.38
CA GLY A 67 10.06 0.92 19.61
C GLY A 67 10.31 0.24 18.24
N GLY A 68 10.62 1.03 17.25
CA GLY A 68 10.82 0.60 15.89
C GLY A 68 12.27 0.64 15.43
N SER A 69 12.51 0.25 14.21
CA SER A 69 13.81 0.31 13.54
C SER A 69 13.79 1.32 12.40
N ILE A 70 14.78 2.19 12.34
CA ILE A 70 15.03 3.12 11.25
C ILE A 70 15.85 2.50 10.11
N ALA A 71 16.07 1.19 10.13
CA ALA A 71 16.86 0.48 9.11
C ALA A 71 16.25 0.53 7.70
N TYR A 72 14.97 0.87 7.59
CA TYR A 72 14.26 0.99 6.31
C TYR A 72 14.28 2.43 5.79
N ALA A 73 14.27 2.56 4.45
CA ALA A 73 14.14 3.87 3.82
C ALA A 73 12.88 4.62 4.31
N PRO A 74 12.98 5.91 4.62
CA PRO A 74 11.97 6.65 5.39
C PRO A 74 10.67 6.95 4.64
N PHE A 75 10.56 6.66 3.35
CA PHE A 75 9.43 7.04 2.51
C PHE A 75 8.06 6.62 3.09
N VAL A 76 7.96 5.36 3.54
CA VAL A 76 6.69 4.82 4.06
C VAL A 76 6.33 5.46 5.39
N GLN A 77 7.29 5.52 6.32
CA GLN A 77 7.10 6.12 7.64
C GLN A 77 6.76 7.61 7.55
N MET A 78 7.43 8.33 6.63
CA MET A 78 7.12 9.74 6.37
C MET A 78 5.74 9.94 5.75
N SER A 79 5.28 9.01 4.90
CA SER A 79 3.90 9.03 4.39
C SER A 79 2.88 8.84 5.52
N TYR A 80 3.19 7.98 6.49
CA TYR A 80 2.34 7.81 7.69
C TYR A 80 2.38 9.04 8.59
N ALA A 81 3.57 9.60 8.83
CA ALA A 81 3.71 10.84 9.59
C ALA A 81 2.88 11.97 8.97
N TYR A 82 2.88 12.08 7.66
CA TYR A 82 2.12 13.12 6.96
C TYR A 82 0.61 13.05 7.26
N VAL A 83 0.01 11.85 7.23
CA VAL A 83 -1.44 11.75 7.54
C VAL A 83 -1.73 11.98 9.01
N TYR A 84 -0.84 11.61 9.92
CA TYR A 84 -0.97 11.94 11.35
C TYR A 84 -0.87 13.45 11.62
N ILE A 85 0.05 14.16 10.94
CA ILE A 85 0.13 15.63 11.00
C ILE A 85 -1.16 16.29 10.51
N LEU A 86 -1.83 15.69 9.52
CA LEU A 86 -3.13 16.16 9.04
C LEU A 86 -4.31 15.81 9.97
N GLY A 87 -4.04 15.19 11.10
CA GLY A 87 -5.07 14.86 12.12
C GLY A 87 -5.76 13.51 11.90
N ALA A 88 -5.20 12.62 11.08
CA ALA A 88 -5.75 11.27 10.91
C ALA A 88 -5.54 10.43 12.19
N GLU A 89 -6.53 9.61 12.53
CA GLU A 89 -6.44 8.67 13.64
C GLU A 89 -5.65 7.39 13.30
N THR A 90 -5.43 7.14 12.00
CA THR A 90 -4.74 5.95 11.50
C THR A 90 -3.95 6.25 10.23
N SER A 91 -2.78 5.61 10.09
CA SER A 91 -1.96 5.65 8.87
C SER A 91 -2.53 4.79 7.74
N LYS A 92 -3.50 3.92 8.03
CA LYS A 92 -3.99 2.87 7.11
C LYS A 92 -4.72 3.41 5.89
N SER A 93 -5.05 4.70 5.86
CA SER A 93 -5.52 5.38 4.65
C SER A 93 -4.48 5.32 3.50
N ILE A 94 -3.19 5.35 3.83
CA ILE A 94 -2.11 5.29 2.82
C ILE A 94 -2.09 3.94 2.09
N PRO A 95 -1.95 2.77 2.77
CA PRO A 95 -1.99 1.48 2.07
C PRO A 95 -3.32 1.25 1.35
N ALA A 96 -4.45 1.70 1.92
CA ALA A 96 -5.75 1.58 1.26
C ALA A 96 -5.79 2.30 -0.09
N LEU A 97 -5.38 3.57 -0.12
CA LEU A 97 -5.34 4.36 -1.37
C LEU A 97 -4.31 3.82 -2.36
N MET A 98 -3.14 3.42 -1.89
CA MET A 98 -2.10 2.85 -2.75
C MET A 98 -2.57 1.55 -3.39
N TYR A 99 -3.26 0.71 -2.65
CA TYR A 99 -3.80 -0.53 -3.19
C TYR A 99 -4.89 -0.27 -4.24
N LEU A 100 -5.80 0.67 -3.99
CA LEU A 100 -6.80 1.10 -4.97
C LEU A 100 -6.15 1.56 -6.28
N PHE A 101 -5.16 2.46 -6.20
CA PHE A 101 -4.46 2.94 -7.40
C PHE A 101 -3.68 1.83 -8.11
N PHE A 102 -3.12 0.88 -7.35
CA PHE A 102 -2.48 -0.30 -7.93
C PHE A 102 -3.47 -1.17 -8.71
N VAL A 103 -4.63 -1.46 -8.15
CA VAL A 103 -5.69 -2.24 -8.84
C VAL A 103 -6.09 -1.57 -10.15
N ILE A 104 -6.29 -0.24 -10.14
CA ILE A 104 -6.61 0.54 -11.34
C ILE A 104 -5.47 0.47 -12.38
N ALA A 105 -4.22 0.68 -11.95
CA ALA A 105 -3.06 0.64 -12.82
C ALA A 105 -2.82 -0.75 -13.41
N PHE A 106 -2.93 -1.79 -12.58
CA PHE A 106 -2.77 -3.19 -13.00
C PHE A 106 -3.81 -3.58 -14.05
N TYR A 107 -5.09 -3.27 -13.80
CA TYR A 107 -6.14 -3.45 -14.80
C TYR A 107 -5.84 -2.69 -16.09
N GLY A 108 -5.41 -1.43 -15.99
CA GLY A 108 -5.07 -0.59 -17.13
C GLY A 108 -3.94 -1.16 -17.99
N ILE A 109 -2.88 -1.68 -17.38
CA ILE A 109 -1.76 -2.33 -18.07
C ILE A 109 -2.24 -3.59 -18.79
N LEU A 110 -2.98 -4.44 -18.11
CA LEU A 110 -3.52 -5.67 -18.71
C LEU A 110 -4.47 -5.35 -19.86
N ARG A 111 -5.30 -4.33 -19.70
CA ARG A 111 -6.30 -3.92 -20.70
C ARG A 111 -5.69 -3.46 -22.03
N ARG A 112 -4.46 -2.95 -22.00
CA ARG A 112 -3.72 -2.57 -23.23
C ARG A 112 -3.34 -3.77 -24.09
N ASN A 113 -3.10 -4.92 -23.45
CA ASN A 113 -2.57 -6.12 -24.12
C ASN A 113 -3.60 -7.26 -24.21
N THR A 114 -4.75 -7.15 -23.54
CA THR A 114 -5.77 -8.20 -23.47
C THR A 114 -7.18 -7.65 -23.61
N GLY A 115 -8.16 -8.54 -23.80
CA GLY A 115 -9.57 -8.18 -23.78
C GLY A 115 -10.02 -7.73 -22.37
N LYS A 116 -11.04 -6.84 -22.32
CA LYS A 116 -11.53 -6.26 -21.06
C LYS A 116 -11.96 -7.30 -20.01
N THR A 117 -12.52 -8.42 -20.45
CA THR A 117 -12.96 -9.49 -19.55
C THR A 117 -11.77 -10.25 -18.96
N VAL A 118 -10.75 -10.53 -19.79
CA VAL A 118 -9.51 -11.19 -19.32
C VAL A 118 -8.76 -10.28 -18.35
N ALA A 119 -8.62 -8.98 -18.67
CA ALA A 119 -8.01 -8.00 -17.78
C ALA A 119 -8.72 -7.96 -16.42
N ALA A 120 -10.05 -7.89 -16.40
CA ALA A 120 -10.82 -7.86 -15.16
C ALA A 120 -10.68 -9.17 -14.36
N LEU A 121 -10.73 -10.33 -15.02
CA LEU A 121 -10.54 -11.62 -14.36
C LEU A 121 -9.15 -11.76 -13.74
N SER A 122 -8.10 -11.39 -14.48
CA SER A 122 -6.72 -11.42 -13.96
C SER A 122 -6.51 -10.44 -12.81
N THR A 123 -7.15 -9.27 -12.85
CA THR A 123 -7.12 -8.32 -11.75
C THR A 123 -7.79 -8.90 -10.50
N LEU A 124 -8.94 -9.54 -10.66
CA LEU A 124 -9.62 -10.21 -9.54
C LEU A 124 -8.77 -11.33 -8.95
N PHE A 125 -8.12 -12.17 -9.77
CA PHE A 125 -7.21 -13.20 -9.27
C PHE A 125 -6.01 -12.63 -8.51
N MET A 126 -5.43 -11.53 -8.98
CA MET A 126 -4.37 -10.84 -8.26
C MET A 126 -4.85 -10.35 -6.89
N MET A 127 -6.06 -9.74 -6.83
CA MET A 127 -6.64 -9.26 -5.57
C MET A 127 -6.95 -10.39 -4.59
N MET A 128 -7.28 -11.57 -5.08
CA MET A 128 -7.57 -12.77 -4.27
C MET A 128 -6.32 -13.53 -3.82
N ALA A 129 -5.12 -13.13 -4.25
CA ALA A 129 -3.88 -13.72 -3.77
C ALA A 129 -3.78 -13.58 -2.24
N PRO A 130 -3.43 -14.63 -1.48
CA PRO A 130 -3.39 -14.60 -0.02
C PRO A 130 -2.55 -13.44 0.54
N GLU A 131 -1.41 -13.17 -0.06
CA GLU A 131 -0.52 -12.08 0.34
C GLU A 131 -1.17 -10.71 0.14
N MET A 132 -1.88 -10.51 -0.98
CA MET A 132 -2.60 -9.27 -1.25
C MET A 132 -3.74 -9.08 -0.26
N LEU A 133 -4.52 -10.13 0.04
CA LEU A 133 -5.58 -10.07 1.04
C LEU A 133 -5.06 -9.79 2.45
N ALA A 134 -3.90 -10.36 2.80
CA ALA A 134 -3.30 -10.18 4.13
C ALA A 134 -2.69 -8.79 4.30
N PHE A 135 -1.85 -8.35 3.36
CA PHE A 135 -0.98 -7.18 3.55
C PHE A 135 -1.53 -5.87 2.97
N SER A 136 -2.53 -5.90 2.07
CA SER A 136 -3.10 -4.69 1.44
C SER A 136 -3.72 -3.70 2.45
N SER A 137 -4.07 -4.17 3.63
CA SER A 137 -4.70 -3.38 4.69
C SER A 137 -3.81 -3.12 5.90
N LEU A 138 -2.53 -3.48 5.83
CA LEU A 138 -1.58 -3.29 6.93
C LEU A 138 -0.67 -2.08 6.70
N SER A 139 -0.31 -1.38 7.77
CA SER A 139 0.63 -0.27 7.74
C SER A 139 2.08 -0.76 7.67
N THR A 140 2.40 -1.58 6.67
CA THR A 140 3.73 -2.18 6.43
C THR A 140 4.31 -1.69 5.10
N THR A 141 5.57 -2.06 4.82
CA THR A 141 6.23 -1.74 3.55
C THR A 141 5.98 -2.77 2.45
N ASN A 142 5.54 -3.98 2.79
CA ASN A 142 5.55 -5.14 1.89
C ASN A 142 4.73 -4.91 0.62
N VAL A 143 3.47 -4.50 0.75
CA VAL A 143 2.60 -4.25 -0.41
C VAL A 143 3.07 -3.02 -1.18
N MET A 144 3.50 -1.96 -0.51
CA MET A 144 4.02 -0.76 -1.20
C MET A 144 5.25 -1.10 -2.05
N GLN A 145 6.20 -1.86 -1.51
CA GLN A 145 7.38 -2.32 -2.26
C GLN A 145 6.97 -3.18 -3.46
N ALA A 146 6.05 -4.14 -3.26
CA ALA A 146 5.54 -4.98 -4.33
C ALA A 146 4.83 -4.16 -5.43
N ILE A 147 4.04 -3.16 -5.05
CA ILE A 147 3.36 -2.25 -5.98
C ILE A 147 4.37 -1.47 -6.82
N PHE A 148 5.32 -0.79 -6.19
CA PHE A 148 6.32 0.01 -6.91
C PHE A 148 7.22 -0.84 -7.80
N ALA A 149 7.70 -1.99 -7.30
CA ALA A 149 8.52 -2.91 -8.07
C ALA A 149 7.73 -3.49 -9.26
N GLY A 150 6.52 -3.99 -9.00
CA GLY A 150 5.68 -4.60 -10.04
C GLY A 150 5.28 -3.62 -11.14
N LEU A 151 4.82 -2.42 -10.77
CA LEU A 151 4.49 -1.37 -11.74
C LEU A 151 5.74 -0.87 -12.47
N GLY A 152 6.86 -0.68 -11.78
CA GLY A 152 8.12 -0.28 -12.38
C GLY A 152 8.58 -1.25 -13.45
N ILE A 153 8.58 -2.55 -13.18
CA ILE A 153 8.91 -3.60 -14.16
C ILE A 153 7.92 -3.58 -15.33
N ALA A 154 6.61 -3.52 -15.05
CA ALA A 154 5.60 -3.54 -16.10
C ALA A 154 5.68 -2.33 -17.05
N TYR A 155 5.91 -1.13 -16.50
CA TYR A 155 6.07 0.07 -17.32
C TYR A 155 7.39 0.08 -18.09
N THR A 156 8.49 -0.40 -17.50
CA THR A 156 9.78 -0.53 -18.19
C THR A 156 9.68 -1.53 -19.35
N ALA A 157 9.07 -2.68 -19.12
CA ALA A 157 8.84 -3.68 -20.17
C ALA A 157 7.95 -3.14 -21.32
N SER A 158 6.91 -2.39 -20.97
CA SER A 158 6.04 -1.74 -21.94
C SER A 158 6.77 -0.68 -22.77
N TRP A 159 7.63 0.11 -22.13
CA TRP A 159 8.44 1.13 -22.80
C TRP A 159 9.47 0.51 -23.74
N LEU A 160 10.18 -0.53 -23.30
CA LEU A 160 11.15 -1.24 -24.15
C LEU A 160 10.49 -1.85 -25.38
N ARG A 161 9.28 -2.38 -25.24
CA ARG A 161 8.51 -2.92 -26.36
C ARG A 161 8.12 -1.83 -27.35
N SER A 162 7.55 -0.72 -26.90
CA SER A 162 7.14 0.39 -27.78
C SER A 162 8.34 0.99 -28.54
N ARG A 163 9.51 1.07 -27.91
CA ARG A 163 10.72 1.56 -28.56
C ARG A 163 11.19 0.66 -29.71
N ASN A 164 11.08 -0.65 -29.54
CA ASN A 164 11.43 -1.60 -30.61
C ASN A 164 10.44 -1.55 -31.79
N ASP A 165 9.16 -1.22 -31.53
CA ASP A 165 8.13 -1.10 -32.57
C ASP A 165 8.34 0.19 -33.42
N ASP A 166 8.95 1.24 -32.86
CA ASP A 166 9.27 2.50 -33.55
C ASP A 166 10.57 2.43 -34.40
N GLU A 167 11.41 1.39 -34.20
CA GLU A 167 12.66 1.16 -34.94
C GLU A 167 12.51 0.15 -36.10
N LEU A 168 11.35 -0.49 -36.25
CA LEU A 168 11.00 -1.42 -37.33
C LEU A 168 10.09 -0.78 -38.36
#